data_81c27a6a242680dc709d3491dcefeb07
#
_entry.id   81c27a6a242680dc709d3491dcefeb07
#
_cell.length_a   1.000
_cell.length_b   1.000
_cell.length_c   1.000
_cell.angle_alpha   90.00
_cell.angle_beta   90.00
_cell.angle_gamma   90.00
#
_symmetry.space_group_name_H-M   'P 1'
#
loop_
_entity.id
_entity.type
_entity.pdbx_description
1 polymer ?
#
loop_
_entity_poly.entity_id
_entity_poly.type
_entity_poly.pdbx_seq_one_letter_code
_entity_poly.pdbx_strand_id
1 'polypeptide(L)'
;MELTDEELVTLVREGNNLAEEELLHRYAGAVRSFARRFFLVGGETEDLIQEGMIGLCAAIRSYNGERENSCSFKNFAYLCIRRKIYDAVDKACKDRKEILPLNGGMAEGGMSPEDLLILSDEQKEFRQKMSKALSDFEFKIMTMYMDGMTCAEICGATGKTTKSVDNALQRSKKKLLEIILK
;
A
#
# COMPACT_ATOMS: atom_id res chain seq x y z
N MET A 1 21.26 -16.30 9.87
CA MET A 1 21.46 -15.25 8.86
C MET A 1 20.14 -15.10 8.13
N GLU A 2 19.54 -13.92 8.09
CA GLU A 2 18.35 -13.69 7.26
C GLU A 2 18.80 -13.60 5.80
N LEU A 3 18.12 -14.33 4.92
CA LEU A 3 18.37 -14.28 3.48
C LEU A 3 17.93 -12.91 2.92
N THR A 4 18.69 -12.41 1.98
CA THR A 4 18.34 -11.20 1.21
C THR A 4 17.16 -11.48 0.27
N ASP A 5 16.48 -10.44 -0.19
CA ASP A 5 15.35 -10.60 -1.10
C ASP A 5 15.79 -11.22 -2.45
N GLU A 6 16.98 -10.87 -2.93
CA GLU A 6 17.57 -11.43 -4.15
C GLU A 6 17.91 -12.91 -4.02
N GLU A 7 18.42 -13.35 -2.86
CA GLU A 7 18.66 -14.76 -2.55
C GLU A 7 17.33 -15.54 -2.50
N LEU A 8 16.31 -14.97 -1.87
CA LEU A 8 14.98 -15.58 -1.83
C LEU A 8 14.38 -15.74 -3.23
N VAL A 9 14.49 -14.71 -4.09
CA VAL A 9 14.03 -14.80 -5.48
C VAL A 9 14.76 -15.91 -6.25
N THR A 10 16.04 -16.09 -6.00
CA THR A 10 16.83 -17.18 -6.62
C THR A 10 16.29 -18.54 -6.18
N LEU A 11 16.03 -18.73 -4.88
CA LEU A 11 15.43 -19.96 -4.35
C LEU A 11 14.03 -20.21 -4.91
N VAL A 12 13.22 -19.18 -5.11
CA VAL A 12 11.88 -19.33 -5.75
C VAL A 12 12.02 -19.87 -7.17
N ARG A 13 13.01 -19.43 -7.94
CA ARG A 13 13.28 -19.95 -9.30
C ARG A 13 13.68 -21.43 -9.30
N GLU A 14 14.31 -21.88 -8.22
CA GLU A 14 14.66 -23.28 -8.00
C GLU A 14 13.48 -24.12 -7.50
N GLY A 15 12.30 -23.51 -7.34
CA GLY A 15 11.05 -24.16 -6.92
C GLY A 15 10.84 -24.23 -5.41
N ASN A 16 11.53 -23.39 -4.64
CA ASN A 16 11.36 -23.33 -3.19
C ASN A 16 10.14 -22.47 -2.81
N ASN A 17 9.02 -23.10 -2.45
CA ASN A 17 7.78 -22.44 -2.06
C ASN A 17 7.90 -21.66 -0.75
N LEU A 18 8.75 -22.09 0.19
CA LEU A 18 8.95 -21.37 1.46
C LEU A 18 9.62 -20.00 1.23
N ALA A 19 10.50 -19.90 0.23
CA ALA A 19 11.09 -18.63 -0.15
C ALA A 19 10.06 -17.67 -0.76
N GLU A 20 9.10 -18.19 -1.54
CA GLU A 20 7.98 -17.39 -2.08
C GLU A 20 7.08 -16.88 -0.93
N GLU A 21 6.71 -17.76 0.01
CA GLU A 21 5.91 -17.38 1.20
C GLU A 21 6.61 -16.30 2.04
N GLU A 22 7.90 -16.42 2.24
CA GLU A 22 8.69 -15.43 2.99
C GLU A 22 8.68 -14.06 2.31
N LEU A 23 8.88 -14.00 0.98
CA LEU A 23 8.79 -12.76 0.21
C LEU A 23 7.38 -12.15 0.29
N LEU A 24 6.34 -12.98 0.12
CA LEU A 24 4.95 -12.52 0.24
C LEU A 24 4.68 -11.93 1.63
N HIS A 25 5.18 -12.58 2.68
CA HIS A 25 5.03 -12.11 4.05
C HIS A 25 5.75 -10.77 4.28
N ARG A 26 7.02 -10.64 3.86
CA ARG A 26 7.83 -9.41 3.99
C ARG A 26 7.16 -8.20 3.33
N TYR A 27 6.57 -8.40 2.17
CA TYR A 27 5.98 -7.31 1.37
C TYR A 27 4.49 -7.09 1.61
N ALA A 28 3.79 -7.97 2.34
CA ALA A 28 2.37 -7.84 2.62
C ALA A 28 1.99 -6.50 3.28
N GLY A 29 2.83 -6.01 4.21
CA GLY A 29 2.65 -4.71 4.84
C GLY A 29 2.71 -3.56 3.85
N ALA A 30 3.66 -3.61 2.91
CA ALA A 30 3.80 -2.61 1.86
C ALA A 30 2.59 -2.62 0.90
N VAL A 31 2.12 -3.80 0.50
CA VAL A 31 0.91 -3.94 -0.34
C VAL A 31 -0.29 -3.31 0.36
N ARG A 32 -0.53 -3.64 1.64
CA ARG A 32 -1.62 -3.02 2.43
C ARG A 32 -1.47 -1.52 2.53
N SER A 33 -0.27 -1.02 2.78
CA SER A 33 0.00 0.42 2.87
C SER A 33 -0.31 1.14 1.56
N PHE A 34 0.09 0.59 0.42
CA PHE A 34 -0.24 1.18 -0.89
C PHE A 34 -1.74 1.15 -1.17
N ALA A 35 -2.40 0.00 -1.01
CA ALA A 35 -3.83 -0.15 -1.29
C ALA A 35 -4.69 0.78 -0.43
N ARG A 36 -4.35 0.93 0.85
CA ARG A 36 -5.12 1.74 1.80
C ARG A 36 -5.10 3.24 1.54
N ARG A 37 -4.19 3.73 0.71
CA ARG A 37 -4.20 5.13 0.23
C ARG A 37 -5.41 5.44 -0.65
N PHE A 38 -6.02 4.42 -1.24
CA PHE A 38 -7.18 4.54 -2.14
C PHE A 38 -8.51 4.22 -1.48
N PHE A 39 -8.55 3.83 -0.19
CA PHE A 39 -9.83 3.52 0.47
C PHE A 39 -10.79 4.70 0.56
N LEU A 40 -10.28 5.93 0.49
CA LEU A 40 -11.06 7.17 0.51
C LEU A 40 -11.83 7.41 -0.80
N VAL A 41 -11.50 6.68 -1.85
CA VAL A 41 -12.06 6.83 -3.20
C VAL A 41 -13.30 5.94 -3.42
N GLY A 42 -13.83 5.27 -2.38
CA GLY A 42 -15.10 4.53 -2.44
C GLY A 42 -15.03 3.12 -3.00
N GLY A 43 -13.83 2.53 -3.11
CA GLY A 43 -13.60 1.13 -3.47
C GLY A 43 -13.50 0.21 -2.25
N GLU A 44 -13.65 -1.10 -2.45
CA GLU A 44 -13.32 -2.09 -1.43
C GLU A 44 -11.79 -2.20 -1.35
N THR A 45 -11.22 -1.76 -0.21
CA THR A 45 -9.76 -1.76 0.00
C THR A 45 -9.18 -3.17 -0.13
N GLU A 46 -9.96 -4.19 0.20
CA GLU A 46 -9.54 -5.58 0.15
C GLU A 46 -9.27 -6.06 -1.29
N ASP A 47 -10.08 -5.62 -2.24
CA ASP A 47 -9.85 -5.91 -3.67
C ASP A 47 -8.55 -5.29 -4.17
N LEU A 48 -8.25 -4.07 -3.74
CA LEU A 48 -6.98 -3.42 -4.08
C LEU A 48 -5.77 -4.11 -3.44
N ILE A 49 -5.92 -4.65 -2.22
CA ILE A 49 -4.88 -5.46 -1.58
C ILE A 49 -4.64 -6.74 -2.40
N GLN A 50 -5.69 -7.42 -2.85
CA GLN A 50 -5.56 -8.61 -3.70
C GLN A 50 -4.85 -8.29 -5.03
N GLU A 51 -5.23 -7.22 -5.72
CA GLU A 51 -4.54 -6.78 -6.94
C GLU A 51 -3.06 -6.44 -6.68
N GLY A 52 -2.77 -5.78 -5.57
CA GLY A 52 -1.39 -5.52 -5.14
C GLY A 52 -0.59 -6.80 -4.87
N MET A 53 -1.21 -7.82 -4.27
CA MET A 53 -0.59 -9.14 -4.07
C MET A 53 -0.33 -9.86 -5.40
N ILE A 54 -1.25 -9.77 -6.36
CA ILE A 54 -1.03 -10.28 -7.72
C ILE A 54 0.18 -9.58 -8.37
N GLY A 55 0.31 -8.26 -8.19
CA GLY A 55 1.47 -7.49 -8.64
C GLY A 55 2.78 -7.95 -8.00
N LEU A 56 2.77 -8.26 -6.71
CA LEU A 56 3.92 -8.82 -5.99
C LEU A 56 4.30 -10.21 -6.51
N CYS A 57 3.33 -11.13 -6.67
CA CYS A 57 3.59 -12.45 -7.25
C CYS A 57 4.19 -12.36 -8.65
N ALA A 58 3.69 -11.44 -9.48
CA ALA A 58 4.25 -11.19 -10.80
C ALA A 58 5.70 -10.68 -10.72
N ALA A 59 6.00 -9.80 -9.76
CA ALA A 59 7.36 -9.31 -9.53
C ALA A 59 8.32 -10.43 -9.13
N ILE A 60 7.93 -11.29 -8.18
CA ILE A 60 8.75 -12.41 -7.72
C ILE A 60 9.13 -13.34 -8.89
N ARG A 61 8.18 -13.62 -9.78
CA ARG A 61 8.40 -14.52 -10.92
C ARG A 61 9.15 -13.90 -12.09
N SER A 62 9.05 -12.59 -12.28
CA SER A 62 9.60 -11.89 -13.45
C SER A 62 10.90 -11.14 -13.19
N TYR A 63 11.27 -10.93 -11.91
CA TYR A 63 12.49 -10.22 -11.57
C TYR A 63 13.71 -10.93 -12.10
N ASN A 64 14.61 -10.21 -12.77
CA ASN A 64 15.90 -10.72 -13.23
C ASN A 64 17.01 -9.76 -12.77
N GLY A 65 17.69 -10.13 -11.68
CA GLY A 65 18.79 -9.37 -11.10
C GLY A 65 20.10 -9.44 -11.90
N GLU A 66 20.19 -10.34 -12.90
CA GLU A 66 21.43 -10.53 -13.71
C GLU A 66 21.58 -9.51 -14.83
N ARG A 67 20.55 -8.70 -15.10
CA ARG A 67 20.64 -7.66 -16.14
C ARG A 67 21.53 -6.52 -15.69
N GLU A 68 22.46 -6.09 -16.55
CA GLU A 68 23.20 -4.85 -16.35
C GLU A 68 22.22 -3.69 -16.09
N ASN A 69 22.46 -2.94 -15.01
CA ASN A 69 21.56 -1.89 -14.51
C ASN A 69 20.22 -2.37 -13.92
N SER A 70 20.11 -3.62 -13.42
CA SER A 70 18.91 -4.04 -12.69
C SER A 70 18.79 -3.23 -11.40
N CYS A 71 17.56 -2.73 -11.13
CA CYS A 71 17.25 -2.17 -9.81
C CYS A 71 17.13 -3.30 -8.78
N SER A 72 17.25 -2.99 -7.48
CA SER A 72 17.03 -3.96 -6.42
C SER A 72 15.63 -4.60 -6.53
N PHE A 73 15.50 -5.85 -6.08
CA PHE A 73 14.19 -6.53 -6.05
C PHE A 73 13.14 -5.68 -5.35
N LYS A 74 13.48 -5.04 -4.25
CA LYS A 74 12.59 -4.14 -3.51
C LYS A 74 11.97 -3.06 -4.39
N ASN A 75 12.79 -2.35 -5.17
CA ASN A 75 12.30 -1.27 -6.04
C ASN A 75 11.42 -1.82 -7.16
N PHE A 76 11.81 -2.95 -7.74
CA PHE A 76 11.05 -3.63 -8.78
C PHE A 76 9.68 -4.12 -8.26
N ALA A 77 9.66 -4.75 -7.08
CA ALA A 77 8.43 -5.22 -6.44
C ALA A 77 7.47 -4.05 -6.15
N TYR A 78 7.99 -2.95 -5.60
CA TYR A 78 7.18 -1.75 -5.35
C TYR A 78 6.57 -1.17 -6.64
N LEU A 79 7.32 -1.15 -7.72
CA LEU A 79 6.83 -0.70 -9.03
C LEU A 79 5.68 -1.59 -9.51
N CYS A 80 5.86 -2.91 -9.48
CA CYS A 80 4.84 -3.88 -9.91
C CYS A 80 3.57 -3.82 -9.05
N ILE A 81 3.72 -3.74 -7.72
CA ILE A 81 2.59 -3.59 -6.77
C ILE A 81 1.80 -2.33 -7.10
N ARG A 82 2.47 -1.19 -7.21
CA ARG A 82 1.83 0.09 -7.49
C ARG A 82 1.12 0.09 -8.83
N ARG A 83 1.77 -0.38 -9.89
CA ARG A 83 1.18 -0.45 -11.22
C ARG A 83 -0.12 -1.24 -11.21
N LYS A 84 -0.13 -2.41 -10.57
CA LYS A 84 -1.33 -3.24 -10.45
C LYS A 84 -2.46 -2.56 -9.66
N ILE A 85 -2.13 -1.89 -8.57
CA ILE A 85 -3.13 -1.15 -7.78
C ILE A 85 -3.68 0.04 -8.59
N TYR A 86 -2.84 0.79 -9.31
CA TYR A 86 -3.29 1.87 -10.18
C TYR A 86 -4.20 1.38 -11.32
N ASP A 87 -3.83 0.30 -11.99
CA ASP A 87 -4.65 -0.32 -13.05
C ASP A 87 -6.05 -0.69 -12.52
N ALA A 88 -6.12 -1.23 -11.29
CA ALA A 88 -7.39 -1.59 -10.65
C ALA A 88 -8.21 -0.35 -10.28
N VAL A 89 -7.57 0.69 -9.73
CA VAL A 89 -8.23 1.97 -9.42
C VAL A 89 -8.78 2.63 -10.68
N ASP A 90 -7.99 2.69 -11.74
CA ASP A 90 -8.42 3.25 -13.03
C ASP A 90 -9.62 2.53 -13.63
N LYS A 91 -9.61 1.20 -13.55
CA LYS A 91 -10.74 0.37 -13.98
C LYS A 91 -11.99 0.69 -13.15
N ALA A 92 -11.85 0.76 -11.84
CA ALA A 92 -12.97 1.11 -10.95
C ALA A 92 -13.51 2.53 -11.20
N CYS A 93 -12.61 3.49 -11.49
CA CYS A 93 -12.99 4.87 -11.83
C CYS A 93 -13.75 4.97 -13.16
N LYS A 94 -13.36 4.19 -14.16
CA LYS A 94 -14.06 4.16 -15.46
C LYS A 94 -15.48 3.58 -15.35
N ASP A 95 -15.67 2.62 -14.46
CA ASP A 95 -16.97 1.99 -14.22
C ASP A 95 -17.91 2.86 -13.36
N ARG A 96 -17.35 3.73 -12.50
CA ARG A 96 -18.09 4.66 -11.63
C ARG A 96 -17.72 6.09 -12.01
N LYS A 97 -18.60 6.80 -12.69
CA LYS A 97 -18.41 8.16 -13.25
C LYS A 97 -18.01 9.29 -12.26
N GLU A 98 -17.69 9.03 -10.99
CA GLU A 98 -17.54 10.06 -9.95
C GLU A 98 -16.33 9.90 -9.03
N ILE A 99 -15.23 9.26 -9.43
CA ILE A 99 -14.08 9.12 -8.53
C ILE A 99 -12.87 9.86 -9.09
N LEU A 100 -12.53 10.99 -8.47
CA LEU A 100 -11.27 11.70 -8.71
C LEU A 100 -10.13 10.99 -7.94
N PRO A 101 -9.05 10.58 -8.60
CA PRO A 101 -7.86 10.11 -7.90
C PRO A 101 -7.29 11.25 -7.07
N LEU A 102 -6.94 10.99 -5.81
CA LEU A 102 -6.32 11.96 -4.89
C LEU A 102 -4.93 12.41 -5.31
N ASN A 103 -4.34 11.76 -6.29
CA ASN A 103 -3.03 12.12 -6.84
C ASN A 103 -3.14 12.22 -8.36
N GLY A 104 -2.99 13.45 -8.85
CA GLY A 104 -2.88 13.73 -10.26
C GLY A 104 -1.69 13.00 -10.89
N GLY A 105 -1.93 12.41 -12.07
CA GLY A 105 -0.88 12.04 -12.98
C GLY A 105 -0.37 10.61 -12.87
N MET A 106 -0.93 9.76 -13.74
CA MET A 106 -0.24 8.56 -14.20
C MET A 106 1.00 8.97 -14.99
N ALA A 107 2.17 8.79 -14.45
CA ALA A 107 3.37 8.75 -15.26
C ALA A 107 3.54 7.33 -15.79
N GLU A 108 3.27 7.12 -17.06
CA GLU A 108 3.79 6.00 -17.83
C GLU A 108 5.31 6.16 -17.91
N GLY A 109 6.03 5.60 -16.98
CA GLY A 109 7.48 5.68 -16.92
C GLY A 109 7.94 5.59 -15.49
N GLY A 110 9.10 4.99 -15.24
CA GLY A 110 9.67 4.86 -13.90
C GLY A 110 9.67 6.19 -13.16
N MET A 111 9.30 6.17 -11.88
CA MET A 111 9.23 7.38 -11.06
C MET A 111 10.55 8.11 -11.06
N SER A 112 10.51 9.38 -11.43
CA SER A 112 11.65 10.28 -11.27
C SER A 112 11.88 10.62 -9.79
N PRO A 113 13.08 11.06 -9.40
CA PRO A 113 13.32 11.57 -8.05
C PRO A 113 12.36 12.71 -7.66
N GLU A 114 11.90 13.49 -8.63
CA GLU A 114 10.92 14.56 -8.43
C GLU A 114 9.54 14.02 -8.06
N ASP A 115 9.09 12.91 -8.68
CA ASP A 115 7.82 12.25 -8.35
C ASP A 115 7.81 11.73 -6.90
N LEU A 116 8.98 11.27 -6.41
CA LEU A 116 9.16 10.85 -5.01
C LEU A 116 9.04 12.02 -4.03
N LEU A 117 9.52 13.20 -4.41
CA LEU A 117 9.42 14.43 -3.62
C LEU A 117 7.98 14.93 -3.56
N ILE A 118 7.28 14.99 -4.68
CA ILE A 118 5.86 15.39 -4.76
C ILE A 118 5.01 14.48 -3.88
N LEU A 119 5.20 13.15 -3.97
CA LEU A 119 4.49 12.19 -3.11
C LEU A 119 4.78 12.40 -1.62
N SER A 120 6.00 12.82 -1.26
CA SER A 120 6.35 13.10 0.14
C SER A 120 5.64 14.32 0.70
N ASP A 121 5.46 15.36 -0.11
CA ASP A 121 4.81 16.60 0.32
C ASP A 121 3.29 16.46 0.39
N GLU A 122 2.68 15.76 -0.56
CA GLU A 122 1.25 15.38 -0.49
C GLU A 122 0.94 14.50 0.73
N GLN A 123 1.85 13.58 1.08
CA GLN A 123 1.71 12.76 2.28
C GLN A 123 1.79 13.60 3.56
N LYS A 124 2.67 14.60 3.61
CA LYS A 124 2.76 15.52 4.75
C LYS A 124 1.49 16.36 4.89
N GLU A 125 1.00 16.91 3.77
CA GLU A 125 -0.23 17.70 3.76
C GLU A 125 -1.45 16.87 4.21
N PHE A 126 -1.60 15.66 3.67
CA PHE A 126 -2.66 14.74 4.07
C PHE A 126 -2.57 14.38 5.56
N ARG A 127 -1.36 14.12 6.07
CA ARG A 127 -1.13 13.84 7.49
C ARG A 127 -1.49 15.04 8.38
N GLN A 128 -1.23 16.26 7.94
CA GLN A 128 -1.66 17.49 8.63
C GLN A 128 -3.18 17.64 8.64
N LYS A 129 -3.86 17.35 7.52
CA LYS A 129 -5.33 17.33 7.45
C LYS A 129 -5.91 16.30 8.40
N MET A 130 -5.33 15.10 8.44
CA MET A 130 -5.72 14.05 9.38
C MET A 130 -5.57 14.48 10.85
N SER A 131 -4.44 15.10 11.21
CA SER A 131 -4.18 15.50 12.61
C SER A 131 -5.14 16.57 13.10
N LYS A 132 -5.68 17.41 12.22
CA LYS A 132 -6.68 18.43 12.55
C LYS A 132 -8.10 17.87 12.69
N ALA A 133 -8.40 16.78 12.01
CA ALA A 133 -9.74 16.21 11.90
C ALA A 133 -10.02 15.08 12.89
N LEU A 134 -8.99 14.35 13.27
CA LEU A 134 -9.08 13.16 14.09
C LEU A 134 -8.65 13.46 15.54
N SER A 135 -9.25 12.77 16.50
CA SER A 135 -8.70 12.75 17.88
C SER A 135 -7.34 12.03 17.89
N ASP A 136 -6.54 12.27 18.93
CA ASP A 136 -5.21 11.64 19.08
C ASP A 136 -5.26 10.11 18.94
N PHE A 137 -6.30 9.50 19.51
CA PHE A 137 -6.50 8.06 19.43
C PHE A 137 -6.87 7.62 18.02
N GLU A 138 -7.79 8.30 17.34
CA GLU A 138 -8.19 8.02 15.97
C GLU A 138 -7.02 8.25 15.01
N PHE A 139 -6.26 9.32 15.20
CA PHE A 139 -5.08 9.62 14.40
C PHE A 139 -4.00 8.54 14.54
N LYS A 140 -3.71 8.10 15.78
CA LYS A 140 -2.75 7.02 16.04
C LYS A 140 -3.16 5.73 15.34
N ILE A 141 -4.42 5.30 15.51
CA ILE A 141 -4.92 4.07 14.87
C ILE A 141 -4.93 4.19 13.35
N MET A 142 -5.37 5.33 12.82
CA MET A 142 -5.41 5.55 11.38
C MET A 142 -4.01 5.56 10.75
N THR A 143 -3.02 6.15 11.43
CA THR A 143 -1.63 6.12 10.98
C THR A 143 -1.10 4.68 10.93
N MET A 144 -1.26 3.89 11.99
CA MET A 144 -0.85 2.48 12.00
C MET A 144 -1.54 1.67 10.89
N TYR A 145 -2.82 1.93 10.66
CA TYR A 145 -3.58 1.29 9.58
C TYR A 145 -3.01 1.67 8.21
N MET A 146 -2.75 2.96 7.95
CA MET A 146 -2.16 3.43 6.70
C MET A 146 -0.71 2.93 6.49
N ASP A 147 0.03 2.68 7.57
CA ASP A 147 1.37 2.07 7.53
C ASP A 147 1.33 0.55 7.23
N GLY A 148 0.14 -0.02 7.02
CA GLY A 148 -0.04 -1.41 6.57
C GLY A 148 -0.25 -2.42 7.68
N MET A 149 -0.34 -2.01 8.95
CA MET A 149 -0.59 -2.91 10.09
C MET A 149 -1.99 -3.55 9.99
N THR A 150 -2.09 -4.80 10.37
CA THR A 150 -3.37 -5.49 10.53
C THR A 150 -4.10 -5.02 11.79
N CYS A 151 -5.42 -5.22 11.87
CA CYS A 151 -6.18 -4.90 13.09
C CYS A 151 -5.64 -5.63 14.33
N ALA A 152 -5.16 -6.86 14.18
CA ALA A 152 -4.54 -7.63 15.27
C ALA A 152 -3.24 -6.98 15.77
N GLU A 153 -2.37 -6.56 14.86
CA GLU A 153 -1.12 -5.84 15.19
C GLU A 153 -1.42 -4.50 15.87
N ILE A 154 -2.42 -3.75 15.39
CA ILE A 154 -2.86 -2.48 16.01
C ILE A 154 -3.40 -2.74 17.42
N CYS A 155 -4.20 -3.79 17.65
CA CYS A 155 -4.67 -4.18 18.97
C CYS A 155 -3.50 -4.48 19.91
N GLY A 156 -2.53 -5.27 19.45
CA GLY A 156 -1.31 -5.58 20.23
C GLY A 156 -0.51 -4.32 20.60
N ALA A 157 -0.30 -3.41 19.64
CA ALA A 157 0.45 -2.18 19.84
C ALA A 157 -0.24 -1.13 20.72
N THR A 158 -1.59 -1.15 20.76
CA THR A 158 -2.38 -0.15 21.50
C THR A 158 -2.97 -0.68 22.80
N GLY A 159 -2.96 -1.99 23.04
CA GLY A 159 -3.63 -2.64 24.16
C GLY A 159 -5.16 -2.51 24.12
N LYS A 160 -5.75 -2.24 22.97
CA LYS A 160 -7.20 -2.06 22.78
C LYS A 160 -7.85 -3.29 22.16
N THR A 161 -9.14 -3.44 22.40
CA THR A 161 -9.93 -4.52 21.80
C THR A 161 -10.17 -4.29 20.30
N THR A 162 -10.34 -5.36 19.54
CA THR A 162 -10.65 -5.31 18.09
C THR A 162 -11.85 -4.40 17.81
N LYS A 163 -12.92 -4.52 18.61
CA LYS A 163 -14.10 -3.67 18.48
C LYS A 163 -13.80 -2.18 18.65
N SER A 164 -12.89 -1.82 19.55
CA SER A 164 -12.47 -0.42 19.77
C SER A 164 -11.67 0.11 18.59
N VAL A 165 -10.77 -0.70 18.05
CA VAL A 165 -9.95 -0.38 16.87
C VAL A 165 -10.84 -0.22 15.63
N ASP A 166 -11.73 -1.16 15.37
CA ASP A 166 -12.65 -1.11 14.21
C ASP A 166 -13.57 0.10 14.27
N ASN A 167 -14.16 0.39 15.43
CA ASN A 167 -15.00 1.56 15.60
C ASN A 167 -14.23 2.87 15.39
N ALA A 168 -12.96 2.93 15.85
CA ALA A 168 -12.13 4.10 15.62
C ALA A 168 -11.79 4.26 14.12
N LEU A 169 -11.44 3.17 13.43
CA LEU A 169 -11.19 3.18 11.98
C LEU A 169 -12.41 3.63 11.18
N GLN A 170 -13.60 3.12 11.51
CA GLN A 170 -14.83 3.52 10.83
C GLN A 170 -15.13 5.01 11.01
N ARG A 171 -15.02 5.53 12.25
CA ARG A 171 -15.20 6.97 12.51
C ARG A 171 -14.18 7.82 11.79
N SER A 172 -12.90 7.40 11.82
CA SER A 172 -11.82 8.10 11.12
C SER A 172 -12.07 8.16 9.61
N LYS A 173 -12.42 7.02 9.00
CA LYS A 173 -12.75 6.94 7.57
C LYS A 173 -13.89 7.91 7.20
N LYS A 174 -14.96 7.93 8.01
CA LYS A 174 -16.11 8.83 7.76
C LYS A 174 -15.70 10.30 7.82
N LYS A 175 -14.93 10.71 8.86
CA LYS A 175 -14.45 12.09 9.00
C LYS A 175 -13.54 12.51 7.85
N LEU A 176 -12.67 11.62 7.40
CA LEU A 176 -11.76 11.90 6.29
C LEU A 176 -12.49 12.03 4.97
N LEU A 177 -13.49 11.20 4.70
CA LEU A 177 -14.35 11.34 3.52
C LEU A 177 -15.05 12.71 3.46
N GLU A 178 -15.56 13.19 4.59
CA GLU A 178 -16.23 14.50 4.68
C GLU A 178 -15.30 15.70 4.38
N ILE A 179 -13.97 15.52 4.59
CA ILE A 179 -12.96 16.55 4.30
C ILE A 179 -12.53 16.53 2.85
N ILE A 180 -12.47 15.35 2.24
CA ILE A 180 -12.00 15.17 0.86
C ILE A 180 -13.08 15.56 -0.15
N LEU A 181 -14.35 15.38 0.20
CA LEU A 181 -15.49 15.72 -0.64
C LEU A 181 -15.90 17.22 -0.56
N LYS A 182 -15.22 18.01 0.28
CA LYS A 182 -15.39 19.48 0.38
C LYS A 182 -14.31 20.22 -0.39
#